data_b1719f725b8bf2d263319ea39cf17d6d
#
_entry.id   b1719f725b8bf2d263319ea39cf17d6d
#
_cell.length_a   1.000
_cell.length_b   1.000
_cell.length_c   1.000
_cell.angle_alpha   90.00
_cell.angle_beta   90.00
_cell.angle_gamma   90.00
#
_symmetry.space_group_name_H-M   'P 1'
#
loop_
_entity.id
_entity.type
_entity.pdbx_description
1 polymer ?
#
loop_
_entity_poly.entity_id
_entity_poly.type
_entity_poly.pdbx_seq_one_letter_code
_entity_poly.pdbx_strand_id
1 'polypeptide(L)'
;MKTKGQAGEADASTGVPGLDDILMGGLARDRVYLLEGSPGTGKTTAAMSFLRAGAKAGEKSLYITLSETEEELRDTARAHGWNLEGVEVFELVPPESLLDEHQQQSLLYSSDLELGETTRMIFDAVERTEPKRVVIDSLSEIRLLAQSSLRYRRQVLALKHYFAKQGATVLLLDDLTTDTLDKTVHSVAHGVVRLEELAPEYGAERRRVRVIKYRGRRFRGGYHDFTIRTGGLEVYPRLVSSEHKTAFLRTPLASGIEGLDELLGGGVERGSSCLVLGPAGTGKSLVSLYFLLSAIQRGEKAALFAFDEELGLLFARTRAFGIDLEALVEKGDLLVQQIDAAELSPGEFTARVRDCVDKRGIKTVAIDSLNGYQAAMPEENFLILHIHELLQYLNRQGATSFLTVAQHGLVGDMKAPIDVTYLADTVILLRYFEAVGEVRRAMSVIKKRGGAHEKTIREFSIGQGGLAVGPALANFHGVLRGVPNFVGQGSGLMGDASA
;
A
#
# COMPACT_ATOMS: atom_id res chain seq x y z
N MET A 1 -9.51 21.43 -28.82
CA MET A 1 -9.11 22.80 -28.50
C MET A 1 -8.49 22.83 -27.13
N LYS A 2 -7.16 22.85 -27.03
CA LYS A 2 -6.43 23.03 -25.77
C LYS A 2 -6.43 24.52 -25.45
N THR A 3 -7.18 24.93 -24.45
CA THR A 3 -7.07 26.27 -23.87
C THR A 3 -5.70 26.41 -23.23
N LYS A 4 -4.85 27.26 -23.76
CA LYS A 4 -3.64 27.77 -23.11
C LYS A 4 -4.07 28.52 -21.84
N GLY A 5 -4.11 27.82 -20.69
CA GLY A 5 -4.09 28.47 -19.39
C GLY A 5 -2.70 29.04 -19.15
N GLN A 6 -2.66 30.25 -18.62
CA GLN A 6 -1.46 30.94 -18.15
C GLN A 6 -0.56 29.98 -17.39
N ALA A 7 0.74 29.98 -17.68
CA ALA A 7 1.76 29.31 -16.89
C ALA A 7 1.81 29.99 -15.49
N GLY A 8 0.94 29.54 -14.59
CA GLY A 8 1.02 29.87 -13.18
C GLY A 8 2.29 29.23 -12.59
N GLU A 9 2.87 29.88 -11.59
CA GLU A 9 3.95 29.30 -10.78
C GLU A 9 3.62 27.85 -10.40
N ALA A 10 4.62 26.97 -10.47
CA ALA A 10 4.45 25.57 -10.10
C ALA A 10 3.91 25.45 -8.66
N ASP A 11 3.05 24.46 -8.43
CA ASP A 11 2.48 24.20 -7.11
C ASP A 11 3.57 24.02 -6.03
N ALA A 12 3.22 24.32 -4.80
CA ALA A 12 4.10 24.08 -3.66
C ALA A 12 4.10 22.59 -3.34
N SER A 13 5.23 21.91 -3.55
CA SER A 13 5.41 20.52 -3.14
C SER A 13 5.22 20.37 -1.63
N THR A 14 4.55 19.30 -1.21
CA THR A 14 4.41 18.95 0.21
C THR A 14 5.72 18.41 0.80
N GLY A 15 6.65 18.00 -0.06
CA GLY A 15 7.87 17.32 0.38
C GLY A 15 7.64 15.91 0.93
N VAL A 16 6.41 15.43 0.87
CA VAL A 16 6.03 14.07 1.28
C VAL A 16 5.86 13.21 0.03
N PRO A 17 6.72 12.19 -0.17
CA PRO A 17 6.59 11.27 -1.29
C PRO A 17 5.19 10.66 -1.38
N GLY A 18 4.59 10.67 -2.56
CA GLY A 18 3.23 10.16 -2.83
C GLY A 18 2.08 11.11 -2.48
N LEU A 19 2.26 12.08 -1.57
CA LEU A 19 1.18 13.04 -1.25
C LEU A 19 0.94 14.03 -2.39
N ASP A 20 2.00 14.48 -3.04
CA ASP A 20 1.89 15.35 -4.21
C ASP A 20 1.18 14.65 -5.39
N ASP A 21 1.35 13.31 -5.53
CA ASP A 21 0.63 12.51 -6.53
C ASP A 21 -0.87 12.48 -6.23
N ILE A 22 -1.26 12.37 -4.96
CA ILE A 22 -2.65 12.41 -4.53
C ILE A 22 -3.26 13.79 -4.81
N LEU A 23 -2.49 14.85 -4.59
CA LEU A 23 -2.89 16.24 -4.82
C LEU A 23 -2.77 16.69 -6.28
N MET A 24 -2.32 15.80 -7.18
CA MET A 24 -2.11 16.08 -8.61
C MET A 24 -1.12 17.23 -8.88
N GLY A 25 -0.03 17.27 -8.07
CA GLY A 25 1.07 18.21 -8.26
C GLY A 25 1.50 18.98 -7.01
N GLY A 26 0.76 18.89 -5.92
CA GLY A 26 1.06 19.58 -4.66
C GLY A 26 -0.02 20.58 -4.24
N LEU A 27 0.36 21.57 -3.43
CA LEU A 27 -0.53 22.59 -2.90
C LEU A 27 -0.53 23.84 -3.78
N ALA A 28 -1.69 24.33 -4.17
CA ALA A 28 -1.80 25.63 -4.86
C ALA A 28 -1.23 26.74 -3.98
N ARG A 29 -0.38 27.60 -4.57
CA ARG A 29 0.30 28.67 -3.83
C ARG A 29 -0.67 29.71 -3.27
N ASP A 30 -0.20 30.42 -2.26
CA ASP A 30 -0.88 31.56 -1.63
C ASP A 30 -2.28 31.20 -1.08
N ARG A 31 -2.39 30.01 -0.54
CA ARG A 31 -3.63 29.47 0.03
C ARG A 31 -3.40 28.86 1.40
N VAL A 32 -4.47 28.72 2.16
CA VAL A 32 -4.47 28.15 3.50
C VAL A 32 -5.05 26.74 3.44
N TYR A 33 -4.31 25.80 3.94
CA TYR A 33 -4.64 24.38 4.02
C TYR A 33 -4.76 23.93 5.47
N LEU A 34 -5.57 22.91 5.70
CA LEU A 34 -5.72 22.25 6.99
C LEU A 34 -5.16 20.84 6.89
N LEU A 35 -4.28 20.50 7.82
CA LEU A 35 -3.82 19.15 8.08
C LEU A 35 -4.31 18.75 9.46
N GLU A 36 -5.24 17.81 9.50
CA GLU A 36 -5.89 17.38 10.73
C GLU A 36 -5.64 15.90 11.02
N GLY A 37 -5.64 15.51 12.27
CA GLY A 37 -5.47 14.14 12.72
C GLY A 37 -5.31 14.06 14.23
N SER A 38 -5.51 12.89 14.82
CA SER A 38 -5.26 12.67 16.25
C SER A 38 -3.78 12.91 16.59
N PRO A 39 -3.42 13.16 17.84
CA PRO A 39 -2.02 13.17 18.29
C PRO A 39 -1.29 11.89 17.86
N GLY A 40 -0.01 12.00 17.47
CA GLY A 40 0.80 10.86 17.02
C GLY A 40 0.65 10.47 15.55
N THR A 41 -0.33 11.01 14.81
CA THR A 41 -0.54 10.65 13.39
C THR A 41 0.53 11.19 12.42
N GLY A 42 1.48 12.02 12.88
CA GLY A 42 2.59 12.52 12.07
C GLY A 42 2.35 13.88 11.40
N LYS A 43 1.44 14.71 11.93
CA LYS A 43 1.17 16.07 11.42
C LYS A 43 2.42 16.94 11.42
N THR A 44 3.13 17.00 12.55
CA THR A 44 4.39 17.75 12.72
C THR A 44 5.46 17.30 11.71
N THR A 45 5.61 15.98 11.50
CA THR A 45 6.55 15.43 10.52
C THR A 45 6.19 15.82 9.09
N ALA A 46 4.90 15.79 8.72
CA ALA A 46 4.42 16.23 7.40
C ALA A 46 4.61 17.74 7.21
N ALA A 47 4.37 18.54 8.25
CA ALA A 47 4.58 19.99 8.24
C ALA A 47 6.07 20.36 8.06
N MET A 48 6.96 19.68 8.77
CA MET A 48 8.41 19.85 8.59
C MET A 48 8.84 19.48 7.16
N SER A 49 8.29 18.39 6.60
CA SER A 49 8.57 18.00 5.20
C SER A 49 8.18 19.12 4.23
N PHE A 50 7.02 19.74 4.44
CA PHE A 50 6.53 20.86 3.62
C PHE A 50 7.44 22.07 3.67
N LEU A 51 7.90 22.47 4.87
CA LEU A 51 8.80 23.62 5.02
C LEU A 51 10.19 23.34 4.46
N ARG A 52 10.73 22.14 4.70
CA ARG A 52 12.02 21.70 4.15
C ARG A 52 12.01 21.65 2.61
N ALA A 53 10.89 21.22 2.02
CA ALA A 53 10.75 21.26 0.56
C ALA A 53 10.80 22.71 0.03
N GLY A 54 10.23 23.67 0.78
CA GLY A 54 10.33 25.10 0.48
C GLY A 54 11.77 25.62 0.60
N ALA A 55 12.42 25.34 1.72
CA ALA A 55 13.80 25.75 1.96
C ALA A 55 14.76 25.21 0.88
N LYS A 56 14.59 23.94 0.47
CA LYS A 56 15.34 23.34 -0.66
C LYS A 56 15.08 24.04 -2.00
N ALA A 57 13.88 24.60 -2.19
CA ALA A 57 13.51 25.38 -3.38
C ALA A 57 13.94 26.86 -3.27
N GLY A 58 14.65 27.26 -2.21
CA GLY A 58 15.06 28.65 -1.96
C GLY A 58 13.95 29.54 -1.41
N GLU A 59 12.84 28.98 -0.94
CA GLU A 59 11.71 29.72 -0.37
C GLU A 59 11.92 29.88 1.15
N LYS A 60 11.75 31.11 1.66
CA LYS A 60 11.75 31.35 3.10
C LYS A 60 10.61 30.59 3.75
N SER A 61 10.91 29.83 4.79
CA SER A 61 9.99 28.91 5.45
C SER A 61 9.94 29.20 6.94
N LEU A 62 8.72 29.31 7.50
CA LEU A 62 8.48 29.68 8.89
C LEU A 62 7.59 28.62 9.57
N TYR A 63 8.06 28.07 10.69
CA TYR A 63 7.28 27.24 11.59
C TYR A 63 6.89 28.07 12.81
N ILE A 64 5.60 28.20 13.07
CA ILE A 64 5.06 28.87 14.25
C ILE A 64 4.48 27.79 15.16
N THR A 65 5.08 27.61 16.34
CA THR A 65 4.60 26.64 17.33
C THR A 65 3.95 27.33 18.52
N LEU A 66 2.81 26.78 18.95
CA LEU A 66 2.08 27.20 20.14
C LEU A 66 2.11 26.16 21.26
N SER A 67 2.65 24.96 21.00
CA SER A 67 2.59 23.83 21.92
C SER A 67 3.94 23.14 22.14
N GLU A 68 4.82 23.12 21.16
CA GLU A 68 6.13 22.48 21.24
C GLU A 68 7.22 23.54 21.27
N THR A 69 8.34 23.25 21.94
CA THR A 69 9.51 24.12 21.92
C THR A 69 10.32 23.95 20.63
N GLU A 70 11.14 24.94 20.29
CA GLU A 70 12.06 24.84 19.15
C GLU A 70 13.02 23.64 19.30
N GLU A 71 13.46 23.34 20.53
CA GLU A 71 14.38 22.23 20.81
C GLU A 71 13.71 20.88 20.51
N GLU A 72 12.46 20.67 20.95
CA GLU A 72 11.66 19.46 20.66
C GLU A 72 11.45 19.27 19.16
N LEU A 73 11.15 20.35 18.44
CA LEU A 73 11.01 20.30 16.98
C LEU A 73 12.32 19.94 16.28
N ARG A 74 13.46 20.48 16.77
CA ARG A 74 14.79 20.14 16.24
C ARG A 74 15.18 18.70 16.57
N ASP A 75 14.80 18.18 17.72
CA ASP A 75 15.00 16.77 18.11
C ASP A 75 14.19 15.83 17.24
N THR A 76 12.93 16.15 17.00
CA THR A 76 12.06 15.42 16.07
C THR A 76 12.66 15.40 14.66
N ALA A 77 13.17 16.53 14.18
CA ALA A 77 13.85 16.59 12.89
C ALA A 77 15.12 15.70 12.87
N ARG A 78 15.92 15.73 13.92
CA ARG A 78 17.14 14.89 14.06
C ARG A 78 16.80 13.40 14.06
N ALA A 79 15.70 12.98 14.70
CA ALA A 79 15.24 11.60 14.69
C ALA A 79 14.91 11.10 13.28
N HIS A 80 14.48 11.99 12.39
CA HIS A 80 14.27 11.69 10.96
C HIS A 80 15.55 11.84 10.11
N GLY A 81 16.69 12.15 10.69
CA GLY A 81 17.93 12.44 9.96
C GLY A 81 17.88 13.77 9.20
N TRP A 82 17.09 14.72 9.68
CA TRP A 82 16.90 16.01 9.05
C TRP A 82 17.63 17.13 9.81
N ASN A 83 18.06 18.14 9.06
CA ASN A 83 18.31 19.47 9.57
C ASN A 83 17.13 20.39 9.19
N LEU A 84 16.96 21.46 9.94
CA LEU A 84 15.98 22.51 9.67
C LEU A 84 16.65 23.76 9.08
N GLU A 85 17.73 23.58 8.33
CA GLU A 85 18.43 24.67 7.66
C GLU A 85 17.48 25.35 6.65
N GLY A 86 17.38 26.68 6.72
CA GLY A 86 16.45 27.47 5.92
C GLY A 86 15.00 27.45 6.41
N VAL A 87 14.72 26.85 7.57
CA VAL A 87 13.44 26.92 8.26
C VAL A 87 13.62 27.72 9.54
N GLU A 88 12.96 28.87 9.64
CA GLU A 88 12.89 29.64 10.89
C GLU A 88 11.80 29.04 11.77
N VAL A 89 12.11 28.85 13.06
CA VAL A 89 11.14 28.41 14.06
C VAL A 89 10.82 29.59 14.95
N PHE A 90 9.55 29.89 15.13
CA PHE A 90 9.05 30.92 16.01
C PHE A 90 8.20 30.26 17.10
N GLU A 91 8.73 30.25 18.31
CA GLU A 91 8.04 29.71 19.49
C GLU A 91 7.20 30.81 20.12
N LEU A 92 5.90 30.58 20.19
CA LEU A 92 4.96 31.43 20.89
C LEU A 92 4.89 30.99 22.35
N VAL A 93 5.74 31.56 23.16
CA VAL A 93 5.68 31.37 24.62
C VAL A 93 4.53 32.22 25.18
N PRO A 94 3.61 31.66 25.96
CA PRO A 94 2.62 32.45 26.68
C PRO A 94 3.32 33.49 27.53
N PRO A 95 2.83 34.74 27.63
CA PRO A 95 3.42 35.76 28.49
C PRO A 95 3.57 35.23 29.92
N GLU A 96 4.71 35.50 30.57
CA GLU A 96 4.99 35.08 31.96
C GLU A 96 3.90 35.51 32.95
N SER A 97 3.08 36.54 32.62
CA SER A 97 1.91 36.98 33.36
C SER A 97 0.83 35.93 33.57
N LEU A 98 0.79 34.84 32.76
CA LEU A 98 -0.15 33.71 32.91
C LEU A 98 0.28 32.74 34.02
N LEU A 99 1.55 32.77 34.44
CA LEU A 99 2.07 31.89 35.49
C LEU A 99 1.85 32.48 36.91
N ASP A 100 1.39 33.73 37.01
CA ASP A 100 1.17 34.40 38.29
C ASP A 100 -0.25 34.11 38.84
N GLU A 101 -0.36 33.19 39.80
CA GLU A 101 -1.62 32.74 40.42
C GLU A 101 -2.44 33.89 41.04
N HIS A 102 -1.88 35.08 41.22
CA HIS A 102 -2.54 36.23 41.88
C HIS A 102 -3.42 37.08 40.94
N GLN A 103 -3.39 36.87 39.62
CA GLN A 103 -4.20 37.66 38.67
C GLN A 103 -5.46 36.92 38.14
N GLN A 104 -5.81 35.77 38.67
CA GLN A 104 -6.94 34.93 38.19
C GLN A 104 -8.35 35.52 38.38
N GLN A 105 -8.50 36.74 38.91
CA GLN A 105 -9.83 37.36 39.17
C GLN A 105 -10.46 38.06 37.96
N SER A 106 -9.84 38.07 36.77
CA SER A 106 -10.40 38.73 35.57
C SER A 106 -10.40 37.82 34.32
N LEU A 107 -10.79 36.57 34.48
CA LEU A 107 -10.75 35.52 33.43
C LEU A 107 -11.51 35.84 32.13
N LEU A 108 -12.48 36.74 32.12
CA LEU A 108 -13.27 37.09 30.93
C LEU A 108 -12.61 38.18 30.06
N TYR A 109 -11.72 39.01 30.62
CA TYR A 109 -11.01 40.06 29.90
C TYR A 109 -9.64 39.63 29.43
N SER A 110 -9.01 38.63 30.06
CA SER A 110 -7.66 38.16 29.69
C SER A 110 -7.64 37.44 28.36
N SER A 111 -8.61 36.54 28.11
CA SER A 111 -8.62 35.71 26.92
C SER A 111 -8.77 36.48 25.59
N ASP A 112 -9.49 37.62 25.58
CA ASP A 112 -9.58 38.47 24.37
C ASP A 112 -8.28 39.21 24.08
N LEU A 113 -7.58 39.64 25.12
CA LEU A 113 -6.26 40.24 25.03
C LEU A 113 -5.24 39.22 24.56
N GLU A 114 -5.22 38.01 25.14
CA GLU A 114 -4.33 36.92 24.81
C GLU A 114 -4.49 36.46 23.36
N LEU A 115 -5.72 36.24 22.87
CA LEU A 115 -5.95 35.90 21.47
C LEU A 115 -5.50 37.01 20.52
N GLY A 116 -5.74 38.27 20.89
CA GLY A 116 -5.32 39.44 20.11
C GLY A 116 -3.78 39.59 20.08
N GLU A 117 -3.10 39.40 21.22
CA GLU A 117 -1.65 39.42 21.32
C GLU A 117 -0.99 38.28 20.56
N THR A 118 -1.49 37.02 20.74
CA THR A 118 -1.04 35.86 19.98
C THR A 118 -1.11 36.12 18.49
N THR A 119 -2.23 36.67 18.01
CA THR A 119 -2.40 37.00 16.60
C THR A 119 -1.41 38.05 16.12
N ARG A 120 -1.18 39.09 16.94
CA ARG A 120 -0.21 40.14 16.61
C ARG A 120 1.20 39.60 16.52
N MET A 121 1.61 38.74 17.48
CA MET A 121 2.92 38.09 17.46
C MET A 121 3.11 37.21 16.21
N ILE A 122 2.07 36.48 15.77
CA ILE A 122 2.10 35.73 14.51
C ILE A 122 2.34 36.68 13.33
N PHE A 123 1.62 37.80 13.25
CA PHE A 123 1.78 38.76 12.16
C PHE A 123 3.15 39.44 12.17
N ASP A 124 3.65 39.85 13.32
CA ASP A 124 4.96 40.43 13.47
C ASP A 124 6.09 39.46 13.03
N ALA A 125 5.96 38.18 13.38
CA ALA A 125 6.89 37.15 12.95
C ALA A 125 6.88 36.98 11.42
N VAL A 126 5.71 36.94 10.82
CA VAL A 126 5.53 36.83 9.36
C VAL A 126 6.07 38.07 8.64
N GLU A 127 5.80 39.26 9.14
CA GLU A 127 6.32 40.51 8.56
C GLU A 127 7.85 40.61 8.63
N ARG A 128 8.45 40.14 9.72
CA ARG A 128 9.91 40.07 9.86
C ARG A 128 10.55 39.09 8.90
N THR A 129 9.96 37.88 8.75
CA THR A 129 10.54 36.78 7.97
C THR A 129 10.20 36.88 6.47
N GLU A 130 9.04 37.45 6.15
CA GLU A 130 8.45 37.43 4.78
C GLU A 130 8.43 36.02 4.15
N PRO A 131 7.86 35.04 4.83
CA PRO A 131 7.94 33.65 4.40
C PRO A 131 7.02 33.36 3.21
N LYS A 132 7.45 32.42 2.36
CA LYS A 132 6.61 31.85 1.29
C LYS A 132 5.86 30.61 1.74
N ARG A 133 6.37 29.93 2.78
CA ARG A 133 5.70 28.79 3.41
C ARG A 133 5.61 29.01 4.91
N VAL A 134 4.42 28.76 5.45
CA VAL A 134 4.15 28.91 6.88
C VAL A 134 3.46 27.67 7.39
N VAL A 135 3.86 27.21 8.58
CA VAL A 135 3.14 26.23 9.38
C VAL A 135 2.68 26.90 10.67
N ILE A 136 1.46 26.63 11.11
CA ILE A 136 0.95 27.00 12.43
C ILE A 136 0.54 25.73 13.16
N ASP A 137 1.21 25.44 14.27
CA ASP A 137 1.01 24.24 15.11
C ASP A 137 0.73 24.67 16.56
N SER A 138 -0.48 24.59 17.08
CA SER A 138 -1.66 24.07 16.42
C SER A 138 -2.87 25.02 16.55
N LEU A 139 -3.88 24.80 15.72
CA LEU A 139 -5.15 25.51 15.82
C LEU A 139 -5.92 25.17 17.09
N SER A 140 -5.60 24.04 17.74
CA SER A 140 -6.20 23.63 19.02
C SER A 140 -5.99 24.68 20.08
N GLU A 141 -4.77 25.27 20.16
CA GLU A 141 -4.45 26.33 21.11
C GLU A 141 -5.23 27.63 20.80
N ILE A 142 -5.29 28.00 19.52
CA ILE A 142 -6.08 29.17 19.09
C ILE A 142 -7.57 28.95 19.39
N ARG A 143 -8.07 27.71 19.29
CA ARG A 143 -9.47 27.36 19.65
C ARG A 143 -9.72 27.52 21.13
N LEU A 144 -8.80 27.06 21.97
CA LEU A 144 -8.88 27.24 23.44
C LEU A 144 -8.94 28.72 23.82
N LEU A 145 -8.04 29.53 23.27
CA LEU A 145 -8.02 30.98 23.51
C LEU A 145 -9.29 31.68 23.01
N ALA A 146 -9.91 31.20 21.94
CA ALA A 146 -11.10 31.84 21.38
C ALA A 146 -12.37 31.62 22.23
N GLN A 147 -12.43 30.59 23.07
CA GLN A 147 -13.55 30.25 23.98
C GLN A 147 -14.94 30.13 23.33
N SER A 148 -15.11 30.45 22.05
CA SER A 148 -16.36 30.27 21.32
C SER A 148 -16.11 30.00 19.83
N SER A 149 -16.95 29.17 19.22
CA SER A 149 -16.85 28.81 17.78
C SER A 149 -16.94 30.03 16.87
N LEU A 150 -17.69 31.08 17.26
CA LEU A 150 -17.83 32.30 16.46
C LEU A 150 -16.52 33.11 16.43
N ARG A 151 -15.88 33.29 17.62
CA ARG A 151 -14.58 33.98 17.74
C ARG A 151 -13.50 33.19 17.01
N TYR A 152 -13.42 31.89 17.23
CA TYR A 152 -12.50 31.00 16.54
C TYR A 152 -12.63 31.13 15.01
N ARG A 153 -13.87 31.07 14.48
CA ARG A 153 -14.11 31.25 13.05
C ARG A 153 -13.63 32.60 12.52
N ARG A 154 -13.89 33.68 13.27
CA ARG A 154 -13.42 35.02 12.90
C ARG A 154 -11.91 35.07 12.83
N GLN A 155 -11.25 34.45 13.80
CA GLN A 155 -9.79 34.39 13.88
C GLN A 155 -9.18 33.64 12.69
N VAL A 156 -9.69 32.44 12.38
CA VAL A 156 -9.21 31.66 11.22
C VAL A 156 -9.45 32.43 9.89
N LEU A 157 -10.57 33.17 9.80
CA LEU A 157 -10.81 34.02 8.64
C LEU A 157 -9.81 35.19 8.54
N ALA A 158 -9.48 35.84 9.68
CA ALA A 158 -8.48 36.89 9.73
C ALA A 158 -7.09 36.38 9.29
N LEU A 159 -6.66 35.25 9.84
CA LEU A 159 -5.41 34.57 9.41
C LEU A 159 -5.41 34.28 7.91
N LYS A 160 -6.50 33.72 7.37
CA LYS A 160 -6.63 33.44 5.94
C LYS A 160 -6.47 34.68 5.08
N HIS A 161 -7.14 35.79 5.43
CA HIS A 161 -7.06 37.03 4.67
C HIS A 161 -5.66 37.66 4.74
N TYR A 162 -5.07 37.63 5.92
CA TYR A 162 -3.71 38.13 6.12
C TYR A 162 -2.69 37.36 5.26
N PHE A 163 -2.66 36.03 5.35
CA PHE A 163 -1.72 35.22 4.59
C PHE A 163 -1.92 35.28 3.08
N ALA A 164 -3.18 35.40 2.63
CA ALA A 164 -3.47 35.59 1.22
C ALA A 164 -2.88 36.93 0.69
N LYS A 165 -2.85 37.99 1.53
CA LYS A 165 -2.25 39.28 1.20
C LYS A 165 -0.72 39.19 1.18
N GLN A 166 -0.12 38.40 2.08
CA GLN A 166 1.34 38.20 2.15
C GLN A 166 1.89 37.28 1.03
N GLY A 167 1.03 36.61 0.26
CA GLY A 167 1.45 35.66 -0.77
C GLY A 167 2.20 34.46 -0.17
N ALA A 168 1.69 33.92 0.95
CA ALA A 168 2.24 32.76 1.63
C ALA A 168 1.31 31.55 1.49
N THR A 169 1.89 30.37 1.27
CA THR A 169 1.19 29.09 1.34
C THR A 169 1.26 28.57 2.76
N VAL A 170 0.11 28.37 3.40
CA VAL A 170 0.01 28.08 4.84
C VAL A 170 -0.58 26.72 5.09
N LEU A 171 0.04 25.95 5.97
CA LEU A 171 -0.45 24.70 6.51
C LEU A 171 -0.80 24.91 7.99
N LEU A 172 -2.09 24.82 8.30
CA LEU A 172 -2.61 24.86 9.67
C LEU A 172 -2.73 23.43 10.16
N LEU A 173 -2.14 23.13 11.33
CA LEU A 173 -2.28 21.84 11.99
C LEU A 173 -3.42 21.89 12.99
N ASP A 174 -4.21 20.83 13.08
CA ASP A 174 -5.32 20.72 14.04
C ASP A 174 -5.43 19.31 14.62
N ASP A 175 -5.57 19.23 15.94
CA ASP A 175 -5.76 17.98 16.65
C ASP A 175 -7.24 17.62 16.71
N LEU A 176 -7.58 16.40 16.32
CA LEU A 176 -8.93 15.85 16.45
C LEU A 176 -9.15 15.33 17.88
N THR A 177 -9.08 16.22 18.87
CA THR A 177 -9.22 15.85 20.29
C THR A 177 -10.65 15.95 20.83
N THR A 178 -11.57 16.54 20.07
CA THR A 178 -12.96 16.71 20.48
C THR A 178 -13.91 15.92 19.60
N ASP A 179 -14.89 15.24 20.20
CA ASP A 179 -15.96 14.48 19.52
C ASP A 179 -16.86 15.34 18.63
N THR A 180 -16.86 16.64 18.81
CA THR A 180 -17.59 17.57 17.95
C THR A 180 -16.67 18.06 16.84
N LEU A 181 -16.79 17.47 15.66
CA LEU A 181 -16.17 17.95 14.43
C LEU A 181 -16.60 19.40 14.18
N ASP A 182 -15.80 20.37 14.62
CA ASP A 182 -15.99 21.76 14.24
C ASP A 182 -15.62 21.93 12.75
N LYS A 183 -16.60 21.71 11.88
CA LYS A 183 -16.47 21.87 10.43
C LYS A 183 -16.26 23.32 9.99
N THR A 184 -16.10 24.24 10.95
CA THR A 184 -15.93 25.66 10.67
C THR A 184 -14.67 25.93 9.86
N VAL A 185 -13.54 25.35 10.26
CA VAL A 185 -12.26 25.52 9.54
C VAL A 185 -12.30 24.84 8.17
N HIS A 186 -12.97 23.69 8.04
CA HIS A 186 -13.20 23.05 6.75
C HIS A 186 -13.84 23.96 5.72
N SER A 187 -14.78 24.84 6.16
CA SER A 187 -15.42 25.79 5.27
C SER A 187 -14.48 26.91 4.81
N VAL A 188 -13.49 27.25 5.62
CA VAL A 188 -12.55 28.35 5.40
C VAL A 188 -11.33 27.92 4.58
N ALA A 189 -10.74 26.77 4.90
CA ALA A 189 -9.56 26.24 4.25
C ALA A 189 -9.76 25.99 2.76
N HIS A 190 -8.71 26.18 1.96
CA HIS A 190 -8.71 25.87 0.52
C HIS A 190 -8.69 24.37 0.25
N GLY A 191 -7.91 23.63 1.03
CA GLY A 191 -7.87 22.18 1.05
C GLY A 191 -7.81 21.65 2.48
N VAL A 192 -8.25 20.41 2.67
CA VAL A 192 -8.24 19.69 3.94
C VAL A 192 -7.68 18.30 3.70
N VAL A 193 -6.62 17.97 4.40
CA VAL A 193 -5.99 16.65 4.41
C VAL A 193 -6.11 16.09 5.82
N ARG A 194 -6.55 14.84 5.93
CA ARG A 194 -6.71 14.14 7.21
C ARG A 194 -5.76 12.97 7.28
N LEU A 195 -5.02 12.89 8.39
CA LEU A 195 -4.23 11.75 8.80
C LEU A 195 -5.00 10.96 9.85
N GLU A 196 -5.03 9.65 9.69
CA GLU A 196 -5.71 8.74 10.62
C GLU A 196 -4.75 7.61 10.99
N GLU A 197 -4.84 7.16 12.23
CA GLU A 197 -4.14 5.99 12.76
C GLU A 197 -5.15 4.95 13.19
N LEU A 198 -4.90 3.71 12.84
CA LEU A 198 -5.69 2.56 13.21
C LEU A 198 -4.78 1.63 14.00
N ALA A 199 -5.13 1.38 15.25
CA ALA A 199 -4.46 0.40 16.09
C ALA A 199 -5.19 -0.94 15.95
N PRO A 200 -4.66 -1.92 15.20
CA PRO A 200 -5.22 -3.26 15.17
C PRO A 200 -4.98 -3.97 16.50
N GLU A 201 -5.73 -5.03 16.79
CA GLU A 201 -5.52 -5.84 18.00
C GLU A 201 -4.15 -6.53 18.02
N TYR A 202 -3.55 -6.75 16.83
CA TYR A 202 -2.23 -7.36 16.67
C TYR A 202 -1.52 -6.78 15.44
N GLY A 203 -0.20 -6.57 15.55
CA GLY A 203 0.66 -6.02 14.49
C GLY A 203 0.91 -4.53 14.63
N ALA A 204 1.60 -3.97 13.65
CA ALA A 204 1.95 -2.56 13.63
C ALA A 204 0.73 -1.66 13.39
N GLU A 205 0.80 -0.46 13.92
CA GLU A 205 -0.17 0.59 13.68
C GLU A 205 -0.27 0.92 12.19
N ARG A 206 -1.49 1.06 11.71
CA ARG A 206 -1.77 1.38 10.31
C ARG A 206 -2.17 2.82 10.18
N ARG A 207 -1.46 3.53 9.33
CA ARG A 207 -1.71 4.93 9.08
C ARG A 207 -2.26 5.14 7.69
N ARG A 208 -3.25 6.01 7.57
CA ARG A 208 -3.87 6.35 6.29
C ARG A 208 -4.13 7.85 6.18
N VAL A 209 -4.02 8.36 4.96
CA VAL A 209 -4.29 9.76 4.63
C VAL A 209 -5.44 9.85 3.64
N ARG A 210 -6.24 10.89 3.78
CA ARG A 210 -7.34 11.21 2.86
C ARG A 210 -7.41 12.70 2.62
N VAL A 211 -7.56 13.09 1.35
CA VAL A 211 -7.94 14.45 1.00
C VAL A 211 -9.47 14.56 1.10
N ILE A 212 -9.94 15.39 2.04
CA ILE A 212 -11.37 15.62 2.28
C ILE A 212 -11.91 16.63 1.30
N LYS A 213 -11.09 17.63 0.97
CA LYS A 213 -11.49 18.76 0.14
C LYS A 213 -10.28 19.40 -0.52
N TYR A 214 -10.43 19.80 -1.77
CA TYR A 214 -9.49 20.66 -2.48
C TYR A 214 -10.27 21.55 -3.47
N ARG A 215 -10.34 22.85 -3.20
CA ARG A 215 -11.16 23.76 -3.99
C ARG A 215 -10.57 23.99 -5.39
N GLY A 216 -11.43 23.85 -6.40
CA GLY A 216 -11.07 24.15 -7.79
C GLY A 216 -10.05 23.23 -8.44
N ARG A 217 -9.65 22.15 -7.75
CA ARG A 217 -8.70 21.17 -8.27
C ARG A 217 -9.18 19.74 -8.09
N ARG A 218 -8.71 18.87 -8.98
CA ARG A 218 -8.89 17.44 -8.85
C ARG A 218 -7.83 16.89 -7.87
N PHE A 219 -8.19 15.82 -7.20
CA PHE A 219 -7.31 15.05 -6.34
C PHE A 219 -7.71 13.58 -6.41
N ARG A 220 -6.82 12.69 -6.00
CA ARG A 220 -7.10 11.26 -5.90
C ARG A 220 -7.89 10.99 -4.62
N GLY A 221 -9.16 10.64 -4.76
CA GLY A 221 -10.05 10.36 -3.64
C GLY A 221 -9.81 9.00 -3.01
N GLY A 222 -10.43 8.78 -1.85
CA GLY A 222 -10.31 7.57 -1.05
C GLY A 222 -9.22 7.66 0.01
N TYR A 223 -8.98 6.54 0.69
CA TYR A 223 -7.88 6.40 1.64
C TYR A 223 -6.62 5.92 0.93
N HIS A 224 -5.47 6.39 1.41
CA HIS A 224 -4.15 6.02 0.95
C HIS A 224 -3.32 5.67 2.19
N ASP A 225 -2.64 4.55 2.18
CA ASP A 225 -1.77 4.16 3.28
C ASP A 225 -0.51 5.03 3.31
N PHE A 226 0.05 5.22 4.49
CA PHE A 226 1.35 5.84 4.65
C PHE A 226 2.10 5.25 5.83
N THR A 227 3.41 5.40 5.82
CA THR A 227 4.31 5.03 6.91
C THR A 227 5.13 6.23 7.37
N ILE A 228 5.57 6.18 8.62
CA ILE A 228 6.55 7.13 9.19
C ILE A 228 7.81 6.34 9.49
N ARG A 229 8.92 6.75 8.88
CA ARG A 229 10.23 6.11 9.06
C ARG A 229 11.31 7.17 9.21
N THR A 230 12.54 6.75 9.48
CA THR A 230 13.69 7.65 9.29
C THR A 230 13.67 8.18 7.86
N GLY A 231 13.67 9.51 7.71
CA GLY A 231 13.43 10.16 6.41
C GLY A 231 12.04 10.77 6.26
N GLY A 232 11.10 10.53 7.20
CA GLY A 232 9.79 11.18 7.29
C GLY A 232 8.61 10.31 6.88
N LEU A 233 7.54 10.95 6.38
CA LEU A 233 6.36 10.27 5.86
C LEU A 233 6.60 9.81 4.42
N GLU A 234 6.13 8.60 4.14
CA GLU A 234 5.97 8.08 2.78
C GLU A 234 4.53 7.64 2.57
N VAL A 235 3.87 8.24 1.60
CA VAL A 235 2.47 7.93 1.26
C VAL A 235 2.42 7.00 0.06
N TYR A 236 1.58 5.98 0.15
CA TYR A 236 1.33 5.01 -0.92
C TYR A 236 -0.02 5.31 -1.58
N PRO A 237 -0.03 6.06 -2.71
CA PRO A 237 -1.27 6.40 -3.39
C PRO A 237 -2.03 5.14 -3.79
N ARG A 238 -3.33 5.11 -3.46
CA ARG A 238 -4.21 4.01 -3.85
C ARG A 238 -4.08 3.74 -5.35
N LEU A 239 -3.88 2.48 -5.69
CA LEU A 239 -3.76 2.04 -7.07
C LEU A 239 -5.09 2.28 -7.79
N VAL A 240 -5.01 2.87 -8.99
CA VAL A 240 -6.12 3.02 -9.92
C VAL A 240 -5.69 2.39 -11.23
N SER A 241 -6.07 1.14 -11.42
CA SER A 241 -5.62 0.32 -12.55
C SER A 241 -5.91 0.94 -13.92
N SER A 242 -7.00 1.72 -14.04
CA SER A 242 -7.38 2.38 -15.29
C SER A 242 -6.39 3.44 -15.78
N GLU A 243 -5.55 3.98 -14.91
CA GLU A 243 -4.53 4.98 -15.26
C GLU A 243 -3.28 4.35 -15.88
N HIS A 244 -3.13 3.03 -15.79
CA HIS A 244 -1.97 2.27 -16.23
C HIS A 244 -2.34 1.36 -17.40
N LYS A 245 -1.71 1.54 -18.56
CA LYS A 245 -1.90 0.66 -19.72
C LYS A 245 -0.63 0.65 -20.58
N THR A 246 -0.07 -0.53 -20.79
CA THR A 246 1.04 -0.78 -21.69
C THR A 246 0.61 -1.73 -22.79
N ALA A 247 1.05 -1.49 -24.02
CA ALA A 247 0.83 -2.42 -25.11
C ALA A 247 1.81 -3.59 -25.00
N PHE A 248 1.32 -4.81 -25.08
CA PHE A 248 2.13 -6.03 -25.08
C PHE A 248 1.46 -7.13 -25.91
N LEU A 249 2.25 -8.13 -26.31
CA LEU A 249 1.76 -9.29 -27.03
C LEU A 249 1.28 -10.37 -26.04
N ARG A 250 0.07 -10.86 -26.25
CA ARG A 250 -0.49 -11.97 -25.47
C ARG A 250 -0.02 -13.29 -26.09
N THR A 251 1.01 -13.86 -25.50
CA THR A 251 1.57 -15.15 -25.87
C THR A 251 1.49 -16.12 -24.70
N PRO A 252 1.43 -17.44 -24.91
CA PRO A 252 1.48 -18.39 -23.83
C PRO A 252 2.79 -18.29 -23.04
N LEU A 253 2.70 -18.35 -21.72
CA LEU A 253 3.79 -18.51 -20.78
C LEU A 253 3.79 -19.96 -20.31
N ALA A 254 4.69 -20.78 -20.85
CA ALA A 254 4.85 -22.17 -20.47
C ALA A 254 5.51 -22.29 -19.09
N SER A 255 5.21 -23.34 -18.35
CA SER A 255 5.83 -23.67 -17.07
C SER A 255 7.19 -24.35 -17.24
N GLY A 256 7.42 -24.98 -18.40
CA GLY A 256 8.53 -25.88 -18.66
C GLY A 256 8.29 -27.32 -18.19
N ILE A 257 7.09 -27.62 -17.69
CA ILE A 257 6.64 -28.98 -17.33
C ILE A 257 5.63 -29.42 -18.39
N GLU A 258 6.04 -30.38 -19.25
CA GLU A 258 5.28 -30.81 -20.43
C GLU A 258 3.81 -31.12 -20.11
N GLY A 259 3.54 -32.01 -19.17
CA GLY A 259 2.16 -32.37 -18.82
C GLY A 259 1.34 -31.25 -18.19
N LEU A 260 1.94 -30.26 -17.51
CA LEU A 260 1.26 -29.07 -17.01
C LEU A 260 0.95 -28.11 -18.18
N ASP A 261 1.89 -27.94 -19.08
CA ASP A 261 1.72 -27.08 -20.25
C ASP A 261 0.65 -27.66 -21.21
N GLU A 262 0.58 -29.01 -21.38
CA GLU A 262 -0.52 -29.68 -22.09
C GLU A 262 -1.88 -29.40 -21.43
N LEU A 263 -1.99 -29.61 -20.11
CA LEU A 263 -3.22 -29.29 -19.36
C LEU A 263 -3.68 -27.85 -19.60
N LEU A 264 -2.74 -26.93 -19.70
CA LEU A 264 -2.98 -25.50 -19.93
C LEU A 264 -3.13 -25.14 -21.41
N GLY A 265 -3.02 -26.11 -22.35
CA GLY A 265 -3.07 -25.82 -23.78
C GLY A 265 -1.92 -24.93 -24.26
N GLY A 266 -0.70 -25.17 -23.73
CA GLY A 266 0.55 -24.47 -24.05
C GLY A 266 1.01 -23.46 -23.01
N GLY A 267 0.33 -23.32 -21.86
CA GLY A 267 0.73 -22.43 -20.78
C GLY A 267 -0.34 -21.42 -20.38
N VAL A 268 0.03 -20.47 -19.51
CA VAL A 268 -0.81 -19.35 -19.03
C VAL A 268 -0.62 -18.15 -19.97
N GLU A 269 -1.66 -17.41 -20.27
CA GLU A 269 -1.58 -16.24 -21.13
C GLU A 269 -0.79 -15.09 -20.44
N ARG A 270 0.16 -14.46 -21.15
CA ARG A 270 0.88 -13.29 -20.65
C ARG A 270 -0.07 -12.14 -20.33
N GLY A 271 0.22 -11.45 -19.23
CA GLY A 271 -0.67 -10.37 -18.76
C GLY A 271 -2.02 -10.89 -18.28
N SER A 272 -2.06 -12.09 -17.73
CA SER A 272 -3.23 -12.66 -17.06
C SER A 272 -2.89 -13.09 -15.64
N SER A 273 -3.93 -13.38 -14.86
CA SER A 273 -3.82 -13.86 -13.48
C SER A 273 -4.12 -15.35 -13.41
N CYS A 274 -3.25 -16.10 -12.74
CA CYS A 274 -3.39 -17.52 -12.48
C CYS A 274 -3.49 -17.77 -10.99
N LEU A 275 -4.55 -18.50 -10.58
CA LEU A 275 -4.79 -18.91 -9.21
C LEU A 275 -4.47 -20.39 -9.06
N VAL A 276 -3.60 -20.74 -8.12
CA VAL A 276 -3.27 -22.13 -7.75
C VAL A 276 -3.92 -22.46 -6.42
N LEU A 277 -4.95 -23.27 -6.45
CA LEU A 277 -5.74 -23.66 -5.28
C LEU A 277 -5.39 -25.07 -4.82
N GLY A 278 -5.43 -25.31 -3.51
CA GLY A 278 -5.33 -26.66 -2.97
C GLY A 278 -4.97 -26.67 -1.49
N PRO A 279 -5.04 -27.81 -0.81
CA PRO A 279 -4.63 -27.98 0.57
C PRO A 279 -3.15 -27.64 0.81
N ALA A 280 -2.77 -27.47 2.09
CA ALA A 280 -1.38 -27.33 2.45
C ALA A 280 -0.55 -28.55 1.99
N GLY A 281 0.71 -28.34 1.56
CA GLY A 281 1.62 -29.40 1.15
C GLY A 281 1.35 -30.01 -0.25
N THR A 282 0.32 -29.57 -0.99
CA THR A 282 0.04 -30.12 -2.34
C THR A 282 1.04 -29.68 -3.42
N GLY A 283 1.85 -28.66 -3.20
CA GLY A 283 2.84 -28.17 -4.17
C GLY A 283 2.47 -26.88 -4.89
N LYS A 284 1.53 -26.09 -4.37
CA LYS A 284 1.10 -24.81 -4.95
C LYS A 284 2.25 -23.85 -5.23
N SER A 285 3.10 -23.62 -4.22
CA SER A 285 4.29 -22.78 -4.31
C SER A 285 5.24 -23.26 -5.40
N LEU A 286 5.44 -24.58 -5.49
CA LEU A 286 6.32 -25.18 -6.50
C LEU A 286 5.77 -24.99 -7.93
N VAL A 287 4.46 -25.17 -8.13
CA VAL A 287 3.81 -24.92 -9.44
C VAL A 287 4.03 -23.48 -9.86
N SER A 288 3.79 -22.50 -8.97
CA SER A 288 4.03 -21.07 -9.26
C SER A 288 5.50 -20.80 -9.56
N LEU A 289 6.41 -21.43 -8.83
CA LEU A 289 7.86 -21.25 -8.99
C LEU A 289 8.34 -21.71 -10.37
N TYR A 290 7.82 -22.82 -10.92
CA TYR A 290 8.20 -23.27 -12.26
C TYR A 290 7.89 -22.24 -13.35
N PHE A 291 6.81 -21.48 -13.24
CA PHE A 291 6.53 -20.39 -14.16
C PHE A 291 7.52 -19.22 -14.02
N LEU A 292 7.96 -18.90 -12.79
CA LEU A 292 9.00 -17.91 -12.55
C LEU A 292 10.32 -18.35 -13.17
N LEU A 293 10.74 -19.60 -12.94
CA LEU A 293 11.96 -20.17 -13.49
C LEU A 293 11.94 -20.21 -15.01
N SER A 294 10.83 -20.63 -15.59
CA SER A 294 10.65 -20.65 -17.04
C SER A 294 10.71 -19.23 -17.65
N ALA A 295 10.20 -18.21 -16.96
CA ALA A 295 10.36 -16.81 -17.38
C ALA A 295 11.84 -16.39 -17.34
N ILE A 296 12.56 -16.74 -16.27
CA ILE A 296 14.00 -16.44 -16.12
C ILE A 296 14.83 -17.14 -17.20
N GLN A 297 14.53 -18.40 -17.50
CA GLN A 297 15.19 -19.14 -18.59
C GLN A 297 15.03 -18.47 -19.97
N ARG A 298 13.96 -17.73 -20.18
CA ARG A 298 13.72 -16.91 -21.37
C ARG A 298 14.40 -15.53 -21.32
N GLY A 299 15.19 -15.25 -20.28
CA GLY A 299 15.87 -13.97 -20.09
C GLY A 299 15.01 -12.87 -19.49
N GLU A 300 13.85 -13.22 -18.89
CA GLU A 300 12.97 -12.28 -18.20
C GLU A 300 13.28 -12.26 -16.69
N LYS A 301 12.91 -11.18 -16.03
CA LYS A 301 12.99 -11.08 -14.56
C LYS A 301 11.66 -11.48 -13.91
N ALA A 302 11.77 -12.10 -12.74
CA ALA A 302 10.62 -12.55 -11.96
C ALA A 302 10.67 -12.04 -10.51
N ALA A 303 9.52 -12.04 -9.84
CA ALA A 303 9.42 -11.73 -8.42
C ALA A 303 8.56 -12.75 -7.67
N LEU A 304 8.99 -13.10 -6.46
CA LEU A 304 8.27 -13.92 -5.50
C LEU A 304 8.08 -13.12 -4.21
N PHE A 305 6.85 -12.93 -3.80
CA PHE A 305 6.46 -12.39 -2.51
C PHE A 305 5.96 -13.53 -1.62
N ALA A 306 6.73 -13.88 -0.60
CA ALA A 306 6.44 -14.97 0.32
C ALA A 306 5.87 -14.40 1.63
N PHE A 307 4.66 -14.81 2.02
CA PHE A 307 3.99 -14.36 3.24
C PHE A 307 4.13 -15.35 4.40
N ASP A 308 4.10 -16.64 4.11
CA ASP A 308 3.93 -17.68 5.13
C ASP A 308 5.21 -18.48 5.38
N GLU A 309 6.26 -18.31 4.59
CA GLU A 309 7.48 -19.12 4.64
C GLU A 309 8.72 -18.25 4.87
N GLU A 310 9.58 -18.67 5.79
CA GLU A 310 10.89 -18.08 6.03
C GLU A 310 11.82 -18.37 4.83
N LEU A 311 12.63 -17.37 4.43
CA LEU A 311 13.43 -17.47 3.20
C LEU A 311 14.49 -18.58 3.23
N GLY A 312 15.12 -18.82 4.37
CA GLY A 312 16.11 -19.89 4.51
C GLY A 312 15.50 -21.28 4.29
N LEU A 313 14.29 -21.50 4.82
CA LEU A 313 13.52 -22.71 4.57
C LEU A 313 13.10 -22.85 3.11
N LEU A 314 12.65 -21.76 2.49
CA LEU A 314 12.30 -21.71 1.08
C LEU A 314 13.51 -22.12 0.21
N PHE A 315 14.67 -21.53 0.45
CA PHE A 315 15.89 -21.81 -0.33
C PHE A 315 16.39 -23.25 -0.09
N ALA A 316 16.40 -23.73 1.15
CA ALA A 316 16.78 -25.10 1.46
C ALA A 316 15.87 -26.13 0.79
N ARG A 317 14.55 -25.89 0.85
CA ARG A 317 13.53 -26.74 0.22
C ARG A 317 13.67 -26.78 -1.30
N THR A 318 13.86 -25.63 -1.95
CA THR A 318 13.97 -25.57 -3.42
C THR A 318 15.28 -26.19 -3.91
N ARG A 319 16.37 -26.06 -3.14
CA ARG A 319 17.64 -26.72 -3.44
C ARG A 319 17.52 -28.25 -3.42
N ALA A 320 16.67 -28.82 -2.54
CA ALA A 320 16.38 -30.26 -2.53
C ALA A 320 15.71 -30.76 -3.82
N PHE A 321 15.09 -29.87 -4.59
CA PHE A 321 14.51 -30.14 -5.92
C PHE A 321 15.45 -29.75 -7.07
N GLY A 322 16.71 -29.44 -6.78
CA GLY A 322 17.69 -29.01 -7.77
C GLY A 322 17.52 -27.53 -8.25
N ILE A 323 16.78 -26.72 -7.51
CA ILE A 323 16.49 -25.33 -7.83
C ILE A 323 17.27 -24.42 -6.86
N ASP A 324 18.28 -23.72 -7.39
CA ASP A 324 19.07 -22.75 -6.62
C ASP A 324 18.51 -21.34 -6.78
N LEU A 325 17.59 -20.96 -5.89
CA LEU A 325 17.00 -19.62 -5.90
C LEU A 325 17.97 -18.54 -5.45
N GLU A 326 18.91 -18.85 -4.55
CA GLU A 326 19.90 -17.88 -4.06
C GLU A 326 20.78 -17.38 -5.21
N ALA A 327 21.29 -18.29 -6.04
CA ALA A 327 22.06 -17.92 -7.23
C ALA A 327 21.27 -17.01 -8.19
N LEU A 328 19.96 -17.24 -8.36
CA LEU A 328 19.10 -16.40 -9.20
C LEU A 328 18.86 -15.01 -8.58
N VAL A 329 18.77 -14.94 -7.24
CA VAL A 329 18.65 -13.66 -6.52
C VAL A 329 19.94 -12.87 -6.61
N GLU A 330 21.09 -13.49 -6.37
CA GLU A 330 22.42 -12.84 -6.49
C GLU A 330 22.67 -12.30 -7.91
N LYS A 331 22.24 -13.02 -8.92
CA LYS A 331 22.33 -12.59 -10.33
C LYS A 331 21.36 -11.46 -10.68
N GLY A 332 20.34 -11.24 -9.86
CA GLY A 332 19.31 -10.21 -10.08
C GLY A 332 18.24 -10.60 -11.10
N ASP A 333 18.12 -11.87 -11.44
CA ASP A 333 17.08 -12.42 -12.31
C ASP A 333 15.79 -12.70 -11.54
N LEU A 334 15.92 -13.06 -10.24
CA LEU A 334 14.80 -13.27 -9.33
C LEU A 334 14.85 -12.28 -8.17
N LEU A 335 13.74 -11.64 -7.88
CA LEU A 335 13.51 -10.92 -6.63
C LEU A 335 12.71 -11.82 -5.70
N VAL A 336 13.21 -12.10 -4.52
CA VAL A 336 12.45 -12.76 -3.44
C VAL A 336 12.30 -11.80 -2.28
N GLN A 337 11.08 -11.58 -1.83
CA GLN A 337 10.79 -10.76 -0.65
C GLN A 337 9.90 -11.55 0.30
N GLN A 338 10.36 -11.69 1.53
CA GLN A 338 9.50 -12.12 2.64
C GLN A 338 8.65 -10.92 3.08
N ILE A 339 7.36 -11.15 3.24
CA ILE A 339 6.38 -10.14 3.63
C ILE A 339 5.79 -10.52 4.98
N ASP A 340 5.98 -9.67 5.95
CA ASP A 340 5.27 -9.77 7.22
C ASP A 340 3.93 -9.03 7.09
N ALA A 341 2.85 -9.79 7.12
CA ALA A 341 1.50 -9.26 6.99
C ALA A 341 1.08 -8.40 8.21
N ALA A 342 1.71 -8.60 9.38
CA ALA A 342 1.44 -7.82 10.57
C ALA A 342 2.07 -6.41 10.50
N GLU A 343 3.21 -6.29 9.80
CA GLU A 343 4.00 -5.06 9.73
C GLU A 343 3.73 -4.23 8.48
N LEU A 344 3.34 -4.88 7.36
CA LEU A 344 3.22 -4.23 6.07
C LEU A 344 1.78 -3.83 5.75
N SER A 345 1.55 -2.55 5.42
CA SER A 345 0.24 -2.13 4.95
C SER A 345 -0.06 -2.61 3.52
N PRO A 346 -1.34 -2.83 3.15
CA PRO A 346 -1.72 -3.20 1.78
C PRO A 346 -1.26 -2.20 0.73
N GLY A 347 -1.32 -0.91 1.02
CA GLY A 347 -0.83 0.14 0.12
C GLY A 347 0.67 0.08 -0.11
N GLU A 348 1.45 -0.17 0.94
CA GLU A 348 2.89 -0.37 0.83
C GLU A 348 3.22 -1.63 0.02
N PHE A 349 2.52 -2.74 0.26
CA PHE A 349 2.70 -3.96 -0.53
C PHE A 349 2.45 -3.69 -2.02
N THR A 350 1.34 -3.03 -2.35
CA THR A 350 1.04 -2.64 -3.73
C THR A 350 2.13 -1.77 -4.34
N ALA A 351 2.67 -0.81 -3.58
CA ALA A 351 3.77 0.05 -4.04
C ALA A 351 5.03 -0.77 -4.34
N ARG A 352 5.38 -1.74 -3.49
CA ARG A 352 6.51 -2.66 -3.74
C ARG A 352 6.32 -3.49 -5.01
N VAL A 353 5.12 -4.04 -5.24
CA VAL A 353 4.81 -4.78 -6.47
C VAL A 353 4.89 -3.88 -7.70
N ARG A 354 4.37 -2.66 -7.61
CA ARG A 354 4.49 -1.65 -8.69
C ARG A 354 5.94 -1.34 -9.02
N ASP A 355 6.76 -1.09 -8.02
CA ASP A 355 8.19 -0.80 -8.21
C ASP A 355 8.92 -1.94 -8.92
N CYS A 356 8.56 -3.18 -8.65
CA CYS A 356 9.09 -4.34 -9.35
C CYS A 356 8.74 -4.29 -10.85
N VAL A 357 7.49 -3.97 -11.18
CA VAL A 357 7.03 -3.93 -12.58
C VAL A 357 7.52 -2.68 -13.29
N ASP A 358 7.33 -1.50 -12.70
CA ASP A 358 7.59 -0.21 -13.34
C ASP A 358 9.09 0.12 -13.41
N LYS A 359 9.84 -0.12 -12.31
CA LYS A 359 11.26 0.26 -12.22
C LYS A 359 12.22 -0.86 -12.58
N ARG A 360 11.89 -2.13 -12.28
CA ARG A 360 12.77 -3.28 -12.52
C ARG A 360 12.40 -4.09 -13.77
N GLY A 361 11.25 -3.77 -14.40
CA GLY A 361 10.79 -4.43 -15.62
C GLY A 361 10.34 -5.87 -15.44
N ILE A 362 9.99 -6.27 -14.21
CA ILE A 362 9.54 -7.63 -13.89
C ILE A 362 8.19 -7.87 -14.56
N LYS A 363 8.06 -9.03 -15.24
CA LYS A 363 6.84 -9.41 -15.98
C LYS A 363 6.18 -10.69 -15.46
N THR A 364 6.79 -11.39 -14.52
CA THR A 364 6.20 -12.57 -13.88
C THR A 364 6.31 -12.42 -12.37
N VAL A 365 5.16 -12.43 -11.68
CA VAL A 365 5.05 -12.16 -10.25
C VAL A 365 4.30 -13.30 -9.58
N ALA A 366 4.83 -13.85 -8.49
CA ALA A 366 4.10 -14.78 -7.62
C ALA A 366 3.85 -14.17 -6.24
N ILE A 367 2.65 -14.38 -5.71
CA ILE A 367 2.21 -14.01 -4.36
C ILE A 367 1.85 -15.31 -3.63
N ASP A 368 2.67 -15.72 -2.68
CA ASP A 368 2.57 -16.98 -1.94
C ASP A 368 2.59 -16.73 -0.42
N SER A 369 1.45 -16.80 0.29
CA SER A 369 0.12 -17.08 -0.18
C SER A 369 -0.84 -15.90 0.04
N LEU A 370 -1.99 -15.95 -0.63
CA LEU A 370 -3.06 -14.98 -0.42
C LEU A 370 -3.68 -15.10 0.99
N ASN A 371 -3.54 -16.26 1.64
CA ASN A 371 -3.97 -16.45 3.03
C ASN A 371 -3.17 -15.57 3.98
N GLY A 372 -1.85 -15.49 3.82
CA GLY A 372 -1.00 -14.56 4.58
C GLY A 372 -1.34 -13.10 4.28
N TYR A 373 -1.62 -12.78 3.01
CA TYR A 373 -2.06 -11.43 2.65
C TYR A 373 -3.41 -11.04 3.28
N GLN A 374 -4.33 -12.01 3.46
CA GLN A 374 -5.59 -11.80 4.16
C GLN A 374 -5.39 -11.34 5.60
N ALA A 375 -4.36 -11.83 6.27
CA ALA A 375 -4.04 -11.41 7.64
C ALA A 375 -3.76 -9.89 7.73
N ALA A 376 -3.26 -9.30 6.65
CA ALA A 376 -3.07 -7.84 6.54
C ALA A 376 -4.38 -7.07 6.34
N MET A 377 -5.44 -7.71 5.85
CA MET A 377 -6.75 -7.10 5.58
C MET A 377 -7.87 -8.02 6.06
N PRO A 378 -8.24 -7.96 7.35
CA PRO A 378 -9.25 -8.85 7.91
C PRO A 378 -10.65 -8.63 7.32
N GLU A 379 -10.94 -7.45 6.77
CA GLU A 379 -12.21 -7.17 6.11
C GLU A 379 -12.21 -7.71 4.68
N GLU A 380 -12.87 -8.84 4.47
CA GLU A 380 -12.90 -9.59 3.20
C GLU A 380 -13.24 -8.73 1.97
N ASN A 381 -14.22 -7.86 2.07
CA ASN A 381 -14.64 -7.00 0.95
C ASN A 381 -13.53 -6.05 0.48
N PHE A 382 -12.77 -5.49 1.40
CA PHE A 382 -11.64 -4.60 1.06
C PHE A 382 -10.50 -5.38 0.45
N LEU A 383 -10.21 -6.57 0.99
CA LEU A 383 -9.19 -7.47 0.43
C LEU A 383 -9.50 -7.82 -1.03
N ILE A 384 -10.73 -8.22 -1.32
CA ILE A 384 -11.17 -8.58 -2.67
C ILE A 384 -10.99 -7.41 -3.64
N LEU A 385 -11.44 -6.21 -3.27
CA LEU A 385 -11.30 -5.01 -4.09
C LEU A 385 -9.83 -4.65 -4.31
N HIS A 386 -9.02 -4.74 -3.29
CA HIS A 386 -7.60 -4.41 -3.35
C HIS A 386 -6.83 -5.37 -4.27
N ILE A 387 -7.06 -6.69 -4.13
CA ILE A 387 -6.49 -7.69 -5.03
C ILE A 387 -6.98 -7.49 -6.45
N HIS A 388 -8.27 -7.20 -6.65
CA HIS A 388 -8.80 -6.93 -7.97
C HIS A 388 -8.07 -5.78 -8.67
N GLU A 389 -7.87 -4.65 -7.99
CA GLU A 389 -7.12 -3.51 -8.53
C GLU A 389 -5.66 -3.87 -8.84
N LEU A 390 -5.01 -4.63 -7.95
CA LEU A 390 -3.62 -5.07 -8.15
C LEU A 390 -3.51 -5.99 -9.38
N LEU A 391 -4.38 -7.00 -9.51
CA LEU A 391 -4.39 -7.91 -10.65
C LEU A 391 -4.70 -7.17 -11.96
N GLN A 392 -5.67 -6.26 -11.95
CA GLN A 392 -5.99 -5.44 -13.12
C GLN A 392 -4.80 -4.56 -13.54
N TYR A 393 -4.05 -3.99 -12.58
CA TYR A 393 -2.84 -3.26 -12.87
C TYR A 393 -1.78 -4.17 -13.53
N LEU A 394 -1.47 -5.31 -12.91
CA LEU A 394 -0.49 -6.27 -13.43
C LEU A 394 -0.87 -6.71 -14.86
N ASN A 395 -2.13 -7.07 -15.08
CA ASN A 395 -2.63 -7.48 -16.38
C ASN A 395 -2.47 -6.35 -17.43
N ARG A 396 -2.73 -5.09 -17.06
CA ARG A 396 -2.57 -3.93 -17.96
C ARG A 396 -1.12 -3.59 -18.26
N GLN A 397 -0.20 -3.94 -17.36
CA GLN A 397 1.24 -3.82 -17.56
C GLN A 397 1.85 -5.00 -18.32
N GLY A 398 1.03 -5.99 -18.70
CA GLY A 398 1.49 -7.21 -19.35
C GLY A 398 2.26 -8.13 -18.41
N ALA A 399 2.16 -7.92 -17.10
CA ALA A 399 2.74 -8.79 -16.10
C ALA A 399 1.79 -9.94 -15.79
N THR A 400 2.31 -11.18 -15.83
CA THR A 400 1.58 -12.39 -15.44
C THR A 400 1.70 -12.62 -13.96
N SER A 401 0.59 -12.82 -13.27
CA SER A 401 0.56 -13.03 -11.83
C SER A 401 0.10 -14.43 -11.44
N PHE A 402 0.81 -15.02 -10.48
CA PHE A 402 0.48 -16.29 -9.86
C PHE A 402 0.13 -16.07 -8.40
N LEU A 403 -1.05 -16.52 -7.99
CA LEU A 403 -1.55 -16.42 -6.62
C LEU A 403 -1.73 -17.82 -6.08
N THR A 404 -1.21 -18.13 -4.91
CA THR A 404 -1.49 -19.39 -4.24
C THR A 404 -2.53 -19.18 -3.14
N VAL A 405 -3.46 -20.12 -3.02
CA VAL A 405 -4.46 -20.11 -1.96
C VAL A 405 -4.54 -21.47 -1.32
N ALA A 406 -4.35 -21.52 0.00
CA ALA A 406 -4.57 -22.71 0.77
C ALA A 406 -6.07 -22.88 1.06
N GLN A 407 -6.60 -24.07 0.77
CA GLN A 407 -7.96 -24.47 1.14
C GLN A 407 -7.93 -25.18 2.48
N HIS A 408 -8.93 -24.91 3.32
CA HIS A 408 -9.10 -25.63 4.60
C HIS A 408 -9.66 -27.03 4.36
N GLY A 409 -9.14 -27.99 5.11
CA GLY A 409 -9.43 -29.40 4.99
C GLY A 409 -8.38 -30.13 4.14
N LEU A 410 -8.17 -31.43 4.41
CA LEU A 410 -7.25 -32.29 3.66
C LEU A 410 -8.01 -33.20 2.70
N VAL A 411 -9.21 -33.63 3.06
CA VAL A 411 -10.10 -34.55 2.32
C VAL A 411 -11.55 -34.07 2.46
N GLY A 412 -12.36 -34.27 1.44
CA GLY A 412 -13.79 -33.93 1.42
C GLY A 412 -14.09 -32.55 0.83
N ASP A 413 -15.20 -31.95 1.26
CA ASP A 413 -15.60 -30.62 0.79
C ASP A 413 -14.65 -29.56 1.36
N MET A 414 -13.84 -29.00 0.48
CA MET A 414 -12.86 -27.98 0.85
C MET A 414 -13.38 -26.60 0.50
N LYS A 415 -13.22 -25.68 1.44
CA LYS A 415 -13.58 -24.28 1.24
C LYS A 415 -12.32 -23.43 1.23
N ALA A 416 -12.19 -22.56 0.25
CA ALA A 416 -11.23 -21.47 0.33
C ALA A 416 -11.74 -20.46 1.37
N PRO A 417 -10.87 -19.86 2.17
CA PRO A 417 -11.28 -18.83 3.13
C PRO A 417 -11.93 -17.62 2.43
N ILE A 418 -11.56 -17.38 1.17
CA ILE A 418 -12.12 -16.32 0.34
C ILE A 418 -12.34 -16.87 -1.06
N ASP A 419 -13.50 -16.60 -1.66
CA ASP A 419 -13.71 -16.90 -3.08
C ASP A 419 -13.12 -15.80 -3.97
N VAL A 420 -11.91 -16.04 -4.42
CA VAL A 420 -11.20 -15.19 -5.40
C VAL A 420 -11.14 -15.84 -6.79
N THR A 421 -11.80 -16.95 -6.99
CA THR A 421 -11.76 -17.71 -8.27
C THR A 421 -12.28 -16.89 -9.45
N TYR A 422 -13.21 -15.98 -9.20
CA TYR A 422 -13.78 -15.12 -10.24
C TYR A 422 -12.81 -14.01 -10.70
N LEU A 423 -11.83 -13.63 -9.86
CA LEU A 423 -10.83 -12.60 -10.17
C LEU A 423 -9.75 -13.13 -11.12
N ALA A 424 -9.40 -14.42 -11.00
CA ALA A 424 -8.36 -15.03 -11.80
C ALA A 424 -8.86 -15.38 -13.21
N ASP A 425 -7.97 -15.28 -14.20
CA ASP A 425 -8.22 -15.68 -15.58
C ASP A 425 -8.04 -17.18 -15.76
N THR A 426 -7.08 -17.77 -15.04
CA THR A 426 -6.81 -19.22 -15.01
C THR A 426 -6.88 -19.72 -13.57
N VAL A 427 -7.46 -20.90 -13.37
CA VAL A 427 -7.54 -21.57 -12.05
C VAL A 427 -7.02 -22.99 -12.19
N ILE A 428 -5.93 -23.30 -11.51
CA ILE A 428 -5.34 -24.62 -11.34
C ILE A 428 -5.73 -25.15 -9.97
N LEU A 429 -6.35 -26.31 -9.91
CA LEU A 429 -6.76 -26.98 -8.68
C LEU A 429 -5.85 -28.17 -8.40
N LEU A 430 -5.26 -28.19 -7.20
CA LEU A 430 -4.48 -29.31 -6.68
C LEU A 430 -5.27 -30.03 -5.59
N ARG A 431 -5.21 -31.36 -5.56
CA ARG A 431 -5.94 -32.21 -4.61
C ARG A 431 -5.09 -33.37 -4.14
N TYR A 432 -5.34 -33.78 -2.89
CA TYR A 432 -4.97 -35.12 -2.45
C TYR A 432 -6.10 -36.10 -2.74
N PHE A 433 -5.74 -37.34 -3.07
CA PHE A 433 -6.66 -38.46 -3.18
C PHE A 433 -5.98 -39.73 -2.69
N GLU A 434 -6.79 -40.68 -2.23
CA GLU A 434 -6.32 -41.98 -1.81
C GLU A 434 -6.49 -43.00 -2.92
N ALA A 435 -5.43 -43.74 -3.25
CA ALA A 435 -5.49 -44.84 -4.17
C ALA A 435 -4.45 -45.88 -3.81
N VAL A 436 -4.82 -47.15 -3.83
CA VAL A 436 -3.94 -48.32 -3.56
C VAL A 436 -3.21 -48.20 -2.21
N GLY A 437 -3.89 -47.64 -1.20
CA GLY A 437 -3.31 -47.47 0.14
C GLY A 437 -2.29 -46.33 0.27
N GLU A 438 -2.19 -45.48 -0.74
CA GLU A 438 -1.27 -44.34 -0.78
C GLU A 438 -2.03 -43.02 -0.91
N VAL A 439 -1.47 -41.94 -0.32
CA VAL A 439 -1.94 -40.59 -0.56
C VAL A 439 -1.23 -40.02 -1.78
N ARG A 440 -1.97 -39.80 -2.84
CA ARG A 440 -1.48 -39.30 -4.12
C ARG A 440 -1.98 -37.89 -4.39
N ARG A 441 -1.44 -37.23 -5.41
CA ARG A 441 -1.77 -35.86 -5.78
C ARG A 441 -2.36 -35.81 -7.19
N ALA A 442 -3.41 -35.01 -7.35
CA ALA A 442 -4.05 -34.76 -8.62
C ALA A 442 -4.11 -33.26 -8.92
N MET A 443 -3.99 -32.90 -10.20
CA MET A 443 -4.19 -31.54 -10.67
C MET A 443 -5.18 -31.46 -11.82
N SER A 444 -5.87 -30.33 -11.93
CA SER A 444 -6.79 -30.04 -13.03
C SER A 444 -6.87 -28.55 -13.28
N VAL A 445 -7.20 -28.14 -14.51
CA VAL A 445 -7.49 -26.76 -14.86
C VAL A 445 -9.02 -26.58 -14.86
N ILE A 446 -9.52 -25.86 -13.86
CA ILE A 446 -10.97 -25.67 -13.69
C ILE A 446 -11.50 -24.54 -14.56
N LYS A 447 -10.65 -23.54 -14.83
CA LYS A 447 -11.03 -22.35 -15.58
C LYS A 447 -9.81 -21.81 -16.34
N LYS A 448 -10.04 -21.43 -17.58
CA LYS A 448 -9.10 -20.62 -18.37
C LYS A 448 -9.92 -19.72 -19.30
N ARG A 449 -9.77 -18.40 -19.16
CA ARG A 449 -10.49 -17.42 -19.98
C ARG A 449 -9.90 -17.26 -21.36
N GLY A 450 -8.58 -17.39 -21.48
CA GLY A 450 -7.85 -17.23 -22.73
C GLY A 450 -7.42 -18.58 -23.32
N GLY A 451 -8.05 -19.00 -24.43
CA GLY A 451 -7.67 -20.21 -25.14
C GLY A 451 -8.27 -21.52 -24.59
N ALA A 452 -7.96 -22.62 -25.23
CA ALA A 452 -8.38 -23.97 -24.83
C ALA A 452 -7.48 -24.50 -23.69
N HIS A 453 -8.02 -25.40 -22.91
CA HIS A 453 -7.32 -26.19 -21.91
C HIS A 453 -7.89 -27.60 -21.86
N GLU A 454 -7.14 -28.53 -21.34
CA GLU A 454 -7.58 -29.89 -21.09
C GLU A 454 -8.58 -29.93 -19.93
N LYS A 455 -9.60 -30.75 -20.03
CA LYS A 455 -10.63 -30.94 -18.99
C LYS A 455 -10.38 -32.13 -18.10
N THR A 456 -9.24 -32.82 -18.29
CA THR A 456 -8.89 -34.01 -17.54
C THR A 456 -8.36 -33.67 -16.14
N ILE A 457 -8.38 -34.68 -15.27
CA ILE A 457 -7.68 -34.68 -14.00
C ILE A 457 -6.46 -35.55 -14.19
N ARG A 458 -5.28 -35.04 -13.94
CA ARG A 458 -4.03 -35.79 -14.04
C ARG A 458 -3.40 -36.02 -12.67
N GLU A 459 -2.80 -37.18 -12.49
CA GLU A 459 -1.92 -37.41 -11.34
C GLU A 459 -0.63 -36.60 -11.52
N PHE A 460 -0.04 -36.14 -10.41
CA PHE A 460 1.29 -35.56 -10.42
C PHE A 460 2.08 -35.95 -9.17
N SER A 461 3.38 -35.98 -9.30
CA SER A 461 4.30 -36.27 -8.20
C SER A 461 5.32 -35.15 -8.02
N ILE A 462 5.85 -35.07 -6.81
CA ILE A 462 6.95 -34.16 -6.44
C ILE A 462 8.04 -35.04 -5.83
N GLY A 463 9.20 -35.04 -6.45
CA GLY A 463 10.35 -35.84 -6.03
C GLY A 463 11.68 -35.09 -6.25
N GLN A 464 12.80 -35.80 -6.17
CA GLN A 464 14.15 -35.23 -6.38
C GLN A 464 14.33 -34.57 -7.75
N GLY A 465 13.58 -35.03 -8.77
CA GLY A 465 13.56 -34.43 -10.11
C GLY A 465 12.61 -33.25 -10.26
N GLY A 466 11.99 -32.79 -9.17
CA GLY A 466 11.00 -31.71 -9.17
C GLY A 466 9.58 -32.20 -9.35
N LEU A 467 8.76 -31.45 -10.11
CA LEU A 467 7.37 -31.73 -10.38
C LEU A 467 7.22 -32.51 -11.69
N ALA A 468 6.54 -33.65 -11.66
CA ALA A 468 6.21 -34.45 -12.83
C ALA A 468 4.69 -34.66 -12.92
N VAL A 469 4.13 -34.48 -14.10
CA VAL A 469 2.68 -34.66 -14.37
C VAL A 469 2.47 -35.89 -15.21
N GLY A 470 1.65 -36.80 -14.71
CA GLY A 470 1.33 -38.08 -15.32
C GLY A 470 0.13 -38.05 -16.27
N PRO A 471 -0.32 -39.22 -16.67
CA PRO A 471 -1.49 -39.38 -17.53
C PRO A 471 -2.80 -38.97 -16.84
N ALA A 472 -3.86 -38.86 -17.63
CA ALA A 472 -5.21 -38.58 -17.12
C ALA A 472 -5.73 -39.75 -16.26
N LEU A 473 -6.34 -39.42 -15.13
CA LEU A 473 -7.00 -40.38 -14.22
C LEU A 473 -8.35 -40.81 -14.76
N ALA A 474 -8.38 -41.38 -15.97
CA ALA A 474 -9.60 -41.70 -16.70
C ALA A 474 -10.48 -42.76 -15.98
N ASN A 475 -9.86 -43.64 -15.20
CA ASN A 475 -10.52 -44.73 -14.49
C ASN A 475 -10.98 -44.36 -13.07
N PHE A 476 -10.86 -43.10 -12.68
CA PHE A 476 -11.24 -42.63 -11.35
C PHE A 476 -12.37 -41.61 -11.40
N HIS A 477 -13.37 -41.78 -10.54
CA HIS A 477 -14.43 -40.80 -10.31
C HIS A 477 -14.35 -40.26 -8.88
N GLY A 478 -14.74 -39.02 -8.66
CA GLY A 478 -14.76 -38.43 -7.32
C GLY A 478 -13.38 -37.92 -6.80
N VAL A 479 -12.33 -37.92 -7.61
CA VAL A 479 -11.00 -37.41 -7.25
C VAL A 479 -11.06 -35.99 -6.69
N LEU A 480 -11.91 -35.13 -7.27
CA LEU A 480 -12.08 -33.75 -6.80
C LEU A 480 -12.74 -33.64 -5.41
N ARG A 481 -13.46 -34.70 -4.99
CA ARG A 481 -14.05 -34.78 -3.65
C ARG A 481 -13.11 -35.46 -2.63
N GLY A 482 -11.92 -35.92 -3.09
CA GLY A 482 -10.95 -36.62 -2.24
C GLY A 482 -11.33 -38.07 -1.92
N VAL A 483 -12.45 -38.57 -2.43
CA VAL A 483 -12.94 -39.96 -2.25
C VAL A 483 -13.10 -40.57 -3.63
N PRO A 484 -12.01 -41.05 -4.27
CA PRO A 484 -12.09 -41.62 -5.60
C PRO A 484 -12.70 -43.01 -5.58
N ASN A 485 -13.56 -43.28 -6.55
CA ASN A 485 -14.03 -44.61 -6.88
C ASN A 485 -13.35 -45.08 -8.18
N PHE A 486 -12.73 -46.24 -8.13
CA PHE A 486 -12.08 -46.82 -9.29
C PHE A 486 -13.14 -47.58 -10.14
N VAL A 487 -13.14 -47.27 -11.43
CA VAL A 487 -14.06 -47.88 -12.41
C VAL A 487 -13.25 -48.26 -13.64
N GLY A 488 -12.73 -49.49 -13.70
CA GLY A 488 -11.99 -49.94 -14.87
C GLY A 488 -11.07 -51.13 -14.63
N GLN A 489 -10.36 -51.55 -15.69
CA GLN A 489 -9.27 -52.53 -15.62
C GLN A 489 -7.93 -51.81 -15.77
N GLY A 490 -7.03 -51.98 -14.82
CA GLY A 490 -5.74 -51.28 -14.74
C GLY A 490 -5.83 -49.93 -14.03
N SER A 491 -4.84 -49.60 -13.22
CA SER A 491 -4.92 -48.43 -12.33
C SER A 491 -4.71 -47.08 -13.06
N GLY A 492 -3.92 -47.06 -14.14
CA GLY A 492 -3.56 -45.82 -14.84
C GLY A 492 -2.80 -44.82 -13.97
N LEU A 493 -2.24 -45.27 -12.84
CA LEU A 493 -1.48 -44.46 -11.89
C LEU A 493 -0.01 -44.33 -12.30
N MET A 494 0.64 -43.23 -11.89
CA MET A 494 2.09 -43.06 -12.07
C MET A 494 2.84 -44.14 -11.27
N GLY A 495 3.78 -44.83 -11.91
CA GLY A 495 4.57 -45.90 -11.28
C GLY A 495 4.16 -47.31 -11.67
N ASP A 496 3.01 -47.51 -12.34
CA ASP A 496 2.56 -48.84 -12.81
C ASP A 496 3.29 -49.29 -14.11
N ALA A 497 4.19 -48.49 -14.64
CA ALA A 497 4.95 -48.79 -15.86
C ALA A 497 6.23 -49.61 -15.64
N SER A 498 6.42 -50.18 -14.43
CA SER A 498 7.56 -51.02 -14.07
C SER A 498 7.09 -52.27 -13.32
N ALA A 499 6.34 -53.15 -13.98
CA ALA A 499 6.21 -54.55 -13.61
C ALA A 499 6.49 -55.43 -14.85
#